data_4db7c8ac6310dac7a1ab5707757109d8
#
_entry.id   4db7c8ac6310dac7a1ab5707757109d8
#
_cell.length_a   1.000
_cell.length_b   1.000
_cell.length_c   1.000
_cell.angle_alpha   90.00
_cell.angle_beta   90.00
_cell.angle_gamma   90.00
#
_symmetry.space_group_name_H-M   'P 1'
#
loop_
_entity.id
_entity.type
_entity.pdbx_description
1 polymer ?
#
loop_
_entity_poly.entity_id
_entity_poly.type
_entity_poly.pdbx_seq_one_letter_code
_entity_poly.pdbx_strand_id
1 'polypeptide(L)'
;IYIKNEIREITNICHTNNVIIKVIIETDYVKERTDKIMLCKICSEARVDYIKTSTGYGFVKKENGDYNYVGATIEDIKLMRQYCDKKVQIKAAGGIRTLDDLLKMKEAGATRIGTTSTEQIIKEAIKKFNL
;
A
#
# COMPACT_ATOMS: atom_id res chain seq x y z
N ILE A 1 21.01 -5.25 1.88
CA ILE A 1 21.30 -5.74 3.26
C ILE A 1 20.69 -4.80 4.30
N TYR A 2 20.93 -3.48 4.24
CA TYR A 2 20.47 -2.51 5.23
C TYR A 2 18.95 -2.54 5.46
N ILE A 3 18.13 -2.26 4.41
CA ILE A 3 16.66 -2.23 4.48
C ILE A 3 16.08 -3.55 5.02
N LYS A 4 16.62 -4.69 4.62
CA LYS A 4 16.18 -6.00 5.11
C LYS A 4 16.38 -6.14 6.62
N ASN A 5 17.52 -5.71 7.14
CA ASN A 5 17.81 -5.78 8.58
C ASN A 5 16.92 -4.82 9.37
N GLU A 6 16.77 -3.58 8.90
CA GLU A 6 15.91 -2.57 9.52
C GLU A 6 14.46 -3.07 9.65
N ILE A 7 13.86 -3.52 8.55
CA ILE A 7 12.47 -4.03 8.57
C ILE A 7 12.35 -5.22 9.52
N ARG A 8 13.31 -6.15 9.51
CA ARG A 8 13.30 -7.33 10.40
C ARG A 8 13.39 -6.95 11.89
N GLU A 9 14.28 -6.03 12.24
CA GLU A 9 14.45 -5.58 13.62
C GLU A 9 13.20 -4.87 14.14
N ILE A 10 12.63 -3.95 13.36
CA ILE A 10 11.41 -3.25 13.73
C ILE A 10 10.23 -4.24 13.84
N THR A 11 10.12 -5.20 12.91
CA THR A 11 9.09 -6.22 12.96
C THR A 11 9.18 -7.05 14.25
N ASN A 12 10.38 -7.47 14.62
CA ASN A 12 10.60 -8.23 15.85
C ASN A 12 10.18 -7.42 17.09
N ILE A 13 10.55 -6.15 17.17
CA ILE A 13 10.16 -5.26 18.27
C ILE A 13 8.63 -5.13 18.33
N CYS A 14 7.97 -4.90 17.20
CA CYS A 14 6.51 -4.80 17.14
C CYS A 14 5.85 -6.09 17.63
N HIS A 15 6.24 -7.23 17.10
CA HIS A 15 5.61 -8.51 17.44
C HIS A 15 5.87 -8.93 18.89
N THR A 16 7.06 -8.67 19.43
CA THR A 16 7.35 -8.94 20.85
C THR A 16 6.43 -8.13 21.78
N ASN A 17 5.96 -6.97 21.32
CA ASN A 17 5.04 -6.11 22.07
C ASN A 17 3.57 -6.27 21.64
N ASN A 18 3.22 -7.31 20.87
CA ASN A 18 1.88 -7.56 20.34
C ASN A 18 1.31 -6.37 19.51
N VAL A 19 2.17 -5.68 18.80
CA VAL A 19 1.81 -4.54 17.92
C VAL A 19 1.99 -4.95 16.46
N ILE A 20 1.00 -4.64 15.61
CA ILE A 20 1.09 -4.86 14.18
C ILE A 20 2.01 -3.83 13.52
N ILE A 21 2.77 -4.27 12.53
CA ILE A 21 3.64 -3.41 11.73
C ILE A 21 3.10 -3.24 10.31
N LYS A 22 3.24 -2.03 9.78
CA LYS A 22 2.95 -1.74 8.39
C LYS A 22 4.12 -1.00 7.73
N VAL A 23 4.76 -1.66 6.78
CA VAL A 23 5.86 -1.09 5.99
C VAL A 23 5.30 -0.32 4.81
N ILE A 24 5.70 0.95 4.66
CA ILE A 24 5.34 1.80 3.52
C ILE A 24 6.50 1.79 2.55
N ILE A 25 6.28 1.28 1.34
CA ILE A 25 7.33 1.20 0.31
C ILE A 25 7.42 2.45 -0.56
N GLU A 26 6.46 3.36 -0.45
CA GLU A 26 6.34 4.63 -1.18
C GLU A 26 6.54 4.46 -2.69
N THR A 27 5.56 3.84 -3.33
CA THR A 27 5.61 3.41 -4.75
C THR A 27 5.88 4.56 -5.72
N ASP A 28 5.60 5.81 -5.34
CA ASP A 28 5.91 6.98 -6.15
C ASP A 28 7.43 7.23 -6.32
N TYR A 29 8.24 6.82 -5.33
CA TYR A 29 9.70 6.91 -5.41
C TYR A 29 10.36 5.66 -5.96
N VAL A 30 9.78 4.48 -5.72
CA VAL A 30 10.30 3.20 -6.21
C VAL A 30 9.72 2.92 -7.59
N LYS A 31 10.40 3.37 -8.64
CA LYS A 31 9.92 3.29 -10.02
C LYS A 31 10.17 1.92 -10.65
N GLU A 32 11.31 1.32 -10.34
CA GLU A 32 11.71 0.05 -10.94
C GLU A 32 10.87 -1.10 -10.42
N ARG A 33 10.31 -1.89 -11.34
CA ARG A 33 9.49 -3.07 -11.00
C ARG A 33 10.27 -4.08 -10.16
N THR A 34 11.54 -4.27 -10.47
CA THR A 34 12.45 -5.20 -9.75
C THR A 34 12.61 -4.81 -8.29
N ASP A 35 12.72 -3.51 -8.00
CA ASP A 35 12.86 -3.00 -6.64
C ASP A 35 11.58 -3.17 -5.84
N LYS A 36 10.42 -2.92 -6.44
CA LYS A 36 9.12 -3.21 -5.82
C LYS A 36 8.99 -4.70 -5.46
N ILE A 37 9.38 -5.59 -6.36
CA ILE A 37 9.38 -7.05 -6.12
C ILE A 37 10.34 -7.41 -4.98
N MET A 38 11.53 -6.83 -4.95
CA MET A 38 12.51 -7.06 -3.89
C MET A 38 11.96 -6.63 -2.52
N LEU A 39 11.32 -5.45 -2.43
CA LEU A 39 10.69 -4.97 -1.21
C LEU A 39 9.55 -5.88 -0.75
N CYS A 40 8.72 -6.40 -1.67
CA CYS A 40 7.69 -7.39 -1.35
C CYS A 40 8.27 -8.66 -0.72
N LYS A 41 9.37 -9.18 -1.27
CA LYS A 41 10.07 -10.35 -0.73
C LYS A 41 10.67 -10.07 0.65
N ILE A 42 11.33 -8.93 0.82
CA ILE A 42 11.91 -8.51 2.11
C ILE A 42 10.81 -8.42 3.18
N CYS A 43 9.67 -7.79 2.88
CA CYS A 43 8.53 -7.70 3.79
C CYS A 43 7.98 -9.09 4.16
N SER A 44 7.93 -10.00 3.19
CA SER A 44 7.47 -11.38 3.41
C SER A 44 8.42 -12.17 4.30
N GLU A 45 9.73 -12.09 4.04
CA GLU A 45 10.76 -12.75 4.85
C GLU A 45 10.79 -12.21 6.29
N ALA A 46 10.57 -10.91 6.46
CA ALA A 46 10.46 -10.28 7.77
C ALA A 46 9.12 -10.58 8.48
N ARG A 47 8.13 -11.14 7.76
CA ARG A 47 6.78 -11.44 8.28
C ARG A 47 6.03 -10.21 8.78
N VAL A 48 6.14 -9.10 8.05
CA VAL A 48 5.35 -7.89 8.38
C VAL A 48 3.86 -8.18 8.24
N ASP A 49 3.02 -7.49 9.03
CA ASP A 49 1.57 -7.69 8.94
C ASP A 49 0.98 -7.03 7.70
N TYR A 50 1.47 -5.83 7.37
CA TYR A 50 1.03 -5.06 6.21
C TYR A 50 2.19 -4.49 5.41
N ILE A 51 2.04 -4.51 4.10
CA ILE A 51 2.77 -3.66 3.17
C ILE A 51 1.82 -2.58 2.63
N LYS A 52 2.28 -1.33 2.55
CA LYS A 52 1.46 -0.18 2.11
C LYS A 52 2.13 0.51 0.92
N THR A 53 1.33 0.93 -0.06
CA THR A 53 1.82 1.61 -1.26
C THR A 53 2.47 2.95 -0.95
N SER A 54 1.74 3.90 -0.37
CA SER A 54 2.11 5.32 -0.38
C SER A 54 1.68 6.03 0.89
N THR A 55 2.40 7.10 1.25
CA THR A 55 1.99 8.03 2.30
C THR A 55 0.88 8.98 1.83
N GLY A 56 0.85 9.33 0.54
CA GLY A 56 0.08 10.43 -0.04
C GLY A 56 0.84 11.77 -0.04
N TYR A 57 2.10 11.74 0.38
CA TYR A 57 3.01 12.90 0.42
C TYR A 57 4.31 12.66 -0.36
N GLY A 58 4.40 11.54 -1.06
CA GLY A 58 5.54 11.19 -1.90
C GLY A 58 5.56 11.98 -3.21
N PHE A 59 5.62 13.31 -3.12
CA PHE A 59 5.62 14.17 -4.29
C PHE A 59 6.88 13.98 -5.13
N VAL A 60 6.70 13.58 -6.38
CA VAL A 60 7.76 13.45 -7.37
C VAL A 60 7.61 14.53 -8.43
N LYS A 61 8.74 15.02 -8.94
CA LYS A 61 8.74 15.99 -10.05
C LYS A 61 8.28 15.31 -11.33
N LYS A 62 7.28 15.88 -11.98
CA LYS A 62 6.75 15.45 -13.28
C LYS A 62 7.49 16.11 -14.43
N GLU A 63 7.28 15.62 -15.65
CA GLU A 63 7.88 16.16 -16.86
C GLU A 63 7.53 17.65 -17.11
N ASN A 64 6.31 18.06 -16.72
CA ASN A 64 5.86 19.45 -16.78
C ASN A 64 6.44 20.36 -15.69
N GLY A 65 7.31 19.83 -14.82
CA GLY A 65 7.94 20.57 -13.74
C GLY A 65 7.16 20.60 -12.42
N ASP A 66 5.88 20.21 -12.42
CA ASP A 66 5.07 20.16 -11.20
C ASP A 66 5.48 19.00 -10.29
N TYR A 67 5.24 19.16 -8.99
CA TYR A 67 5.39 18.11 -8.01
C TYR A 67 4.03 17.53 -7.67
N ASN A 68 3.88 16.20 -7.79
CA ASN A 68 2.65 15.50 -7.44
C ASN A 68 2.95 14.02 -7.16
N TYR A 69 2.00 13.32 -6.55
CA TYR A 69 2.04 11.87 -6.34
C TYR A 69 0.98 11.19 -7.22
N VAL A 70 1.21 9.91 -7.53
CA VAL A 70 0.24 9.02 -8.18
C VAL A 70 -0.52 8.23 -7.11
N GLY A 71 0.20 7.75 -6.11
CA GLY A 71 -0.34 6.94 -5.03
C GLY A 71 -0.53 5.48 -5.43
N ALA A 72 -1.59 4.85 -4.92
CA ALA A 72 -1.89 3.46 -5.22
C ALA A 72 -2.34 3.27 -6.66
N THR A 73 -1.75 2.30 -7.36
CA THR A 73 -2.19 1.84 -8.68
C THR A 73 -2.66 0.38 -8.61
N ILE A 74 -3.55 -0.01 -9.51
CA ILE A 74 -4.01 -1.41 -9.65
C ILE A 74 -2.83 -2.35 -9.93
N GLU A 75 -1.90 -1.89 -10.76
CA GLU A 75 -0.69 -2.63 -11.13
C GLU A 75 0.19 -2.90 -9.91
N ASP A 76 0.41 -1.89 -9.06
CA ASP A 76 1.21 -2.04 -7.85
C ASP A 76 0.53 -3.00 -6.85
N ILE A 77 -0.78 -2.91 -6.66
CA ILE A 77 -1.52 -3.81 -5.78
C ILE A 77 -1.45 -5.27 -6.29
N LYS A 78 -1.64 -5.50 -7.59
CA LYS A 78 -1.49 -6.82 -8.21
C LYS A 78 -0.07 -7.36 -8.05
N LEU A 79 0.94 -6.52 -8.28
CA LEU A 79 2.34 -6.87 -8.08
C LEU A 79 2.61 -7.27 -6.62
N MET A 80 2.18 -6.43 -5.67
CA MET A 80 2.33 -6.72 -4.24
C MET A 80 1.64 -8.04 -3.88
N ARG A 81 0.42 -8.30 -4.38
CA ARG A 81 -0.29 -9.56 -4.11
C ARG A 81 0.40 -10.76 -4.71
N GLN A 82 1.01 -10.62 -5.89
CA GLN A 82 1.73 -11.69 -6.56
C GLN A 82 3.03 -12.07 -5.85
N TYR A 83 3.77 -11.10 -5.31
CA TYR A 83 5.13 -11.30 -4.80
C TYR A 83 5.25 -11.28 -3.27
N CYS A 84 4.21 -10.85 -2.55
CA CYS A 84 4.14 -11.02 -1.11
C CYS A 84 3.60 -12.39 -0.72
N ASP A 85 4.07 -12.90 0.43
CA ASP A 85 3.44 -14.05 1.08
C ASP A 85 1.94 -13.77 1.33
N LYS A 86 1.11 -14.82 1.29
CA LYS A 86 -0.35 -14.69 1.50
C LYS A 86 -0.72 -14.12 2.87
N LYS A 87 0.14 -14.28 3.86
CA LYS A 87 -0.05 -13.76 5.23
C LYS A 87 0.18 -12.25 5.31
N VAL A 88 1.00 -11.69 4.44
CA VAL A 88 1.23 -10.24 4.37
C VAL A 88 0.01 -9.57 3.74
N GLN A 89 -0.65 -8.71 4.49
CA GLN A 89 -1.81 -7.96 4.04
C GLN A 89 -1.38 -6.72 3.25
N ILE A 90 -2.22 -6.22 2.36
CA ILE A 90 -1.90 -5.09 1.50
C ILE A 90 -2.79 -3.91 1.84
N LYS A 91 -2.18 -2.74 2.12
CA LYS A 91 -2.90 -1.48 2.25
C LYS A 91 -2.66 -0.61 1.01
N ALA A 92 -3.73 -0.30 0.28
CA ALA A 92 -3.73 0.69 -0.78
C ALA A 92 -4.01 2.08 -0.19
N ALA A 93 -3.19 3.08 -0.51
CA ALA A 93 -3.38 4.45 -0.08
C ALA A 93 -2.80 5.44 -1.09
N GLY A 94 -3.42 6.62 -1.15
CA GLY A 94 -3.10 7.68 -2.12
C GLY A 94 -3.97 7.60 -3.37
N GLY A 95 -4.63 8.69 -3.70
CA GLY A 95 -5.43 8.85 -4.92
C GLY A 95 -6.79 8.15 -4.96
N ILE A 96 -7.17 7.38 -3.95
CA ILE A 96 -8.45 6.65 -3.87
C ILE A 96 -9.52 7.60 -3.38
N ARG A 97 -10.52 7.92 -4.21
CA ARG A 97 -11.51 8.97 -3.92
C ARG A 97 -12.96 8.52 -4.05
N THR A 98 -13.24 7.47 -4.80
CA THR A 98 -14.59 6.97 -5.06
C THR A 98 -14.76 5.53 -4.56
N LEU A 99 -16.01 5.09 -4.42
CA LEU A 99 -16.30 3.69 -4.11
C LEU A 99 -15.80 2.75 -5.20
N ASP A 100 -15.86 3.16 -6.46
CA ASP A 100 -15.38 2.36 -7.58
C ASP A 100 -13.87 2.15 -7.51
N ASP A 101 -13.09 3.20 -7.20
CA ASP A 101 -11.64 3.08 -6.96
C ASP A 101 -11.35 2.09 -5.83
N LEU A 102 -12.07 2.23 -4.70
CA LEU A 102 -11.92 1.34 -3.55
C LEU A 102 -12.18 -0.13 -3.93
N LEU A 103 -13.28 -0.39 -4.64
CA LEU A 103 -13.66 -1.74 -5.05
C LEU A 103 -12.63 -2.35 -6.01
N LYS A 104 -12.11 -1.58 -6.96
CA LYS A 104 -11.02 -2.02 -7.86
C LYS A 104 -9.74 -2.37 -7.10
N MET A 105 -9.36 -1.56 -6.09
CA MET A 105 -8.20 -1.87 -5.25
C MET A 105 -8.40 -3.15 -4.44
N LYS A 106 -9.61 -3.35 -3.88
CA LYS A 106 -9.98 -4.57 -3.16
C LYS A 106 -9.90 -5.80 -4.09
N GLU A 107 -10.47 -5.71 -5.28
CA GLU A 107 -10.42 -6.78 -6.29
C GLU A 107 -8.99 -7.12 -6.72
N ALA A 108 -8.13 -6.10 -6.82
CA ALA A 108 -6.70 -6.29 -7.12
C ALA A 108 -5.91 -6.97 -5.98
N GLY A 109 -6.48 -7.06 -4.77
CA GLY A 109 -5.89 -7.76 -3.63
C GLY A 109 -5.59 -6.91 -2.39
N ALA A 110 -5.99 -5.63 -2.36
CA ALA A 110 -5.88 -4.82 -1.15
C ALA A 110 -6.92 -5.27 -0.11
N THR A 111 -6.48 -5.37 1.15
CA THR A 111 -7.35 -5.74 2.29
C THR A 111 -7.67 -4.55 3.19
N ARG A 112 -6.96 -3.43 3.00
CA ARG A 112 -7.17 -2.18 3.73
C ARG A 112 -6.99 -1.00 2.78
N ILE A 113 -7.84 0.01 2.93
CA ILE A 113 -7.80 1.23 2.13
C ILE A 113 -7.47 2.42 3.03
N GLY A 114 -6.64 3.33 2.51
CA GLY A 114 -6.40 4.65 3.09
C GLY A 114 -6.86 5.74 2.14
N THR A 115 -7.78 6.58 2.60
CA THR A 115 -8.36 7.67 1.81
C THR A 115 -8.73 8.85 2.70
N THR A 116 -8.75 10.04 2.13
CA THR A 116 -9.31 11.26 2.73
C THR A 116 -10.77 11.49 2.31
N SER A 117 -11.30 10.69 1.37
CA SER A 117 -12.68 10.80 0.85
C SER A 117 -13.63 9.80 1.51
N THR A 118 -13.43 9.46 2.79
CA THR A 118 -14.18 8.42 3.49
C THR A 118 -15.69 8.71 3.47
N GLU A 119 -16.11 9.93 3.77
CA GLU A 119 -17.53 10.33 3.77
C GLU A 119 -18.19 10.11 2.42
N GLN A 120 -17.54 10.54 1.35
CA GLN A 120 -18.05 10.36 -0.01
C GLN A 120 -18.19 8.87 -0.35
N ILE A 121 -17.16 8.07 -0.08
CA ILE A 121 -17.16 6.63 -0.36
C ILE A 121 -18.27 5.91 0.40
N ILE A 122 -18.52 6.28 1.67
CA ILE A 122 -19.60 5.71 2.48
C ILE A 122 -20.97 6.08 1.89
N LYS A 123 -21.19 7.34 1.51
CA LYS A 123 -22.43 7.78 0.87
C LYS A 123 -22.72 7.03 -0.43
N GLU A 124 -21.70 6.84 -1.26
CA GLU A 124 -21.79 6.05 -2.49
C GLU A 124 -22.12 4.58 -2.19
N ALA A 125 -21.51 4.00 -1.15
CA ALA A 125 -21.78 2.62 -0.74
C ALA A 125 -23.20 2.42 -0.23
N ILE A 126 -23.70 3.31 0.65
CA ILE A 126 -25.07 3.29 1.13
C ILE A 126 -26.05 3.31 -0.04
N LYS A 127 -25.86 4.24 -0.98
CA LYS A 127 -26.71 4.36 -2.18
C LYS A 127 -26.64 3.11 -3.06
N LYS A 128 -25.44 2.56 -3.29
CA LYS A 128 -25.25 1.43 -4.20
C LYS A 128 -25.77 0.11 -3.64
N PHE A 129 -25.64 -0.10 -2.34
CA PHE A 129 -25.98 -1.37 -1.69
C PHE A 129 -27.28 -1.33 -0.87
N ASN A 130 -27.98 -0.19 -0.87
CA ASN A 130 -29.23 0.02 -0.11
C ASN A 130 -29.06 -0.28 1.39
N LEU A 131 -27.99 0.22 1.99
CA LEU A 131 -27.67 0.03 3.41
C LEU A 131 -28.41 1.06 4.29
#